data_0cd9b92d30c5d4c7e883d4ba4e4a7ce4
#
_entry.id   0cd9b92d30c5d4c7e883d4ba4e4a7ce4
#
_cell.length_a   1.000
_cell.length_b   1.000
_cell.length_c   1.000
_cell.angle_alpha   90.00
_cell.angle_beta   90.00
_cell.angle_gamma   90.00
#
_symmetry.space_group_name_H-M   'P 1'
#
loop_
_entity.id
_entity.type
_entity.pdbx_description
1 polymer ?
#
loop_
_entity_poly.entity_id
_entity_poly.type
_entity_poly.pdbx_seq_one_letter_code
_entity_poly.pdbx_strand_id
1 'polypeptide(L)'
;MTNQTQLFEAALGINAPWYVQGVDFGTELTIAVDFVAGSRFAYPGVPGEHPVHDTVIKRLRHLNFFQFDCYLEVRVPRVRLRDGSVRLVEPDWMGKLDGFTLLLEALVLTLCREMTFAAVARLVNLRGIV
;
A
#
# COMPACT_ATOMS: atom_id res chain seq x y z
N MET A 1 -14.91 -9.25 19.67
CA MET A 1 -13.52 -8.87 20.01
C MET A 1 -12.74 -8.62 18.75
N THR A 2 -12.07 -7.48 18.68
CA THR A 2 -11.24 -7.12 17.54
C THR A 2 -9.95 -7.95 17.59
N ASN A 3 -9.63 -8.65 16.49
CA ASN A 3 -8.36 -9.37 16.41
C ASN A 3 -7.25 -8.46 15.88
N GLN A 4 -6.02 -8.96 15.84
CA GLN A 4 -4.86 -8.19 15.42
C GLN A 4 -4.99 -7.65 13.99
N THR A 5 -5.48 -8.46 13.05
CA THR A 5 -5.63 -8.02 11.65
C THR A 5 -6.67 -6.91 11.52
N GLN A 6 -7.79 -7.00 12.23
CA GLN A 6 -8.81 -5.95 12.22
C GLN A 6 -8.30 -4.64 12.81
N LEU A 7 -7.46 -4.71 13.85
CA LEU A 7 -6.86 -3.53 14.44
C LEU A 7 -5.96 -2.81 13.41
N PHE A 8 -5.13 -3.56 12.69
CA PHE A 8 -4.29 -2.98 11.65
C PHE A 8 -5.09 -2.43 10.48
N GLU A 9 -6.19 -3.10 10.10
CA GLU A 9 -7.09 -2.58 9.06
C GLU A 9 -7.64 -1.21 9.45
N ALA A 10 -8.10 -1.07 10.67
CA ALA A 10 -8.63 0.19 11.18
C ALA A 10 -7.55 1.28 11.22
N ALA A 11 -6.37 0.95 11.74
CA ALA A 11 -5.27 1.90 11.87
C ALA A 11 -4.75 2.38 10.52
N LEU A 12 -4.75 1.52 9.50
CA LEU A 12 -4.25 1.83 8.17
C LEU A 12 -5.32 2.42 7.25
N GLY A 13 -6.58 2.41 7.67
CA GLY A 13 -7.68 2.86 6.82
C GLY A 13 -7.99 1.91 5.66
N ILE A 14 -7.73 0.63 5.85
CA ILE A 14 -7.98 -0.39 4.81
C ILE A 14 -9.44 -0.84 4.92
N ASN A 15 -10.18 -0.68 3.83
CA ASN A 15 -11.60 -1.01 3.75
C ASN A 15 -11.86 -2.07 2.70
N ALA A 16 -12.99 -2.79 2.83
CA ALA A 16 -13.42 -3.76 1.83
C ALA A 16 -13.38 -3.15 0.41
N PRO A 17 -13.00 -3.89 -0.61
CA PRO A 17 -12.74 -5.35 -0.61
C PRO A 17 -11.36 -5.73 -0.09
N TRP A 18 -10.54 -4.77 0.33
CA TRP A 18 -9.20 -4.99 0.87
C TRP A 18 -9.26 -5.41 2.34
N TYR A 19 -8.32 -6.23 2.75
CA TYR A 19 -8.21 -6.66 4.15
C TYR A 19 -6.76 -7.00 4.47
N VAL A 20 -6.42 -6.97 5.75
CA VAL A 20 -5.12 -7.43 6.24
C VAL A 20 -5.16 -8.94 6.37
N GLN A 21 -4.35 -9.62 5.58
CA GLN A 21 -4.27 -11.08 5.55
C GLN A 21 -3.41 -11.61 6.69
N GLY A 22 -2.37 -10.89 7.06
CA GLY A 22 -1.48 -11.32 8.13
C GLY A 22 -0.53 -10.21 8.55
N VAL A 23 0.08 -10.40 9.71
CA VAL A 23 1.05 -9.45 10.31
C VAL A 23 2.22 -10.26 10.82
N ASP A 24 3.43 -9.87 10.43
CA ASP A 24 4.67 -10.52 10.85
C ASP A 24 5.57 -9.50 11.56
N PHE A 25 5.87 -9.79 12.84
CA PHE A 25 6.82 -9.02 13.64
C PHE A 25 8.17 -9.74 13.65
N GLY A 26 9.08 -9.27 12.81
CA GLY A 26 10.47 -9.72 12.79
C GLY A 26 11.39 -8.58 13.20
N THR A 27 12.50 -8.40 12.47
CA THR A 27 13.36 -7.22 12.62
C THR A 27 12.63 -5.98 12.12
N GLU A 28 11.67 -6.17 11.23
CA GLU A 28 10.76 -5.15 10.73
C GLU A 28 9.33 -5.68 10.83
N LEU A 29 8.35 -4.79 10.74
CA LEU A 29 6.94 -5.16 10.73
C LEU A 29 6.48 -5.27 9.27
N THR A 30 5.97 -6.43 8.90
CA THR A 30 5.42 -6.66 7.56
C THR A 30 3.94 -6.97 7.64
N ILE A 31 3.13 -6.19 6.94
CA ILE A 31 1.68 -6.33 6.91
C ILE A 31 1.27 -6.78 5.51
N ALA A 32 0.72 -7.98 5.41
CA ALA A 32 0.25 -8.53 4.15
C ALA A 32 -1.19 -8.07 3.91
N VAL A 33 -1.44 -7.46 2.75
CA VAL A 33 -2.75 -6.95 2.35
C VAL A 33 -3.20 -7.65 1.08
N ASP A 34 -4.43 -8.13 1.10
CA ASP A 34 -5.04 -8.82 -0.03
C ASP A 34 -6.47 -8.28 -0.25
N PHE A 35 -7.15 -8.77 -1.24
CA PHE A 35 -8.56 -8.44 -1.52
C PHE A 35 -9.38 -9.71 -1.61
N VAL A 36 -10.69 -9.57 -1.39
CA VAL A 36 -11.62 -10.70 -1.39
C VAL A 36 -11.67 -11.34 -2.79
N ALA A 37 -11.58 -12.67 -2.85
CA ALA A 37 -11.65 -13.41 -4.11
C ALA A 37 -12.96 -13.13 -4.83
N GLY A 38 -12.90 -12.95 -6.15
CA GLY A 38 -14.05 -12.61 -6.97
C GLY A 38 -14.37 -11.11 -7.01
N SER A 39 -13.60 -10.28 -6.35
CA SER A 39 -13.77 -8.83 -6.43
C SER A 39 -13.59 -8.31 -7.84
N ARG A 40 -14.34 -7.26 -8.17
CA ARG A 40 -14.23 -6.53 -9.45
C ARG A 40 -13.86 -5.09 -9.11
N PHE A 41 -13.08 -4.47 -9.97
CA PHE A 41 -12.56 -3.13 -9.70
C PHE A 41 -12.87 -2.17 -10.84
N ALA A 42 -13.18 -0.93 -10.47
CA ALA A 42 -13.27 0.17 -11.42
C ALA A 42 -11.86 0.58 -11.88
N TYR A 43 -11.79 1.09 -13.09
CA TYR A 43 -10.55 1.68 -13.61
C TYR A 43 -10.84 3.12 -14.05
N PRO A 44 -10.00 4.11 -13.68
CA PRO A 44 -10.27 5.51 -14.01
C PRO A 44 -10.43 5.73 -15.52
N GLY A 45 -11.49 6.44 -15.88
CA GLY A 45 -11.78 6.78 -17.28
C GLY A 45 -12.50 5.68 -18.05
N VAL A 46 -12.75 4.52 -17.47
CA VAL A 46 -13.47 3.41 -18.12
C VAL A 46 -14.70 3.06 -17.29
N PRO A 47 -15.92 3.10 -17.88
CA PRO A 47 -17.13 2.80 -17.11
C PRO A 47 -17.18 1.35 -16.61
N GLY A 48 -17.80 1.16 -15.46
CA GLY A 48 -18.09 -0.15 -14.88
C GLY A 48 -16.97 -0.72 -14.05
N GLU A 49 -17.19 -1.92 -13.54
CA GLU A 49 -16.24 -2.70 -12.77
C GLU A 49 -15.74 -3.87 -13.62
N HIS A 50 -14.47 -4.21 -13.44
CA HIS A 50 -13.78 -5.15 -14.33
C HIS A 50 -13.25 -6.34 -13.55
N PRO A 51 -13.21 -7.54 -14.16
CA PRO A 51 -12.69 -8.72 -13.49
C PRO A 51 -11.16 -8.65 -13.35
N VAL A 52 -10.66 -9.30 -12.31
CA VAL A 52 -9.22 -9.43 -12.08
C VAL A 52 -8.65 -10.45 -13.07
N HIS A 53 -7.64 -10.03 -13.82
CA HIS A 53 -6.91 -10.90 -14.74
C HIS A 53 -5.80 -11.68 -14.02
N ASP A 54 -4.97 -10.94 -13.26
CA ASP A 54 -3.92 -11.50 -12.42
C ASP A 54 -3.53 -10.48 -11.35
N THR A 55 -2.48 -10.76 -10.60
CA THR A 55 -2.04 -9.91 -9.50
C THR A 55 -0.53 -9.72 -9.53
N VAL A 56 -0.08 -8.60 -8.94
CA VAL A 56 1.33 -8.26 -8.74
C VAL A 56 1.54 -7.96 -7.27
N ILE A 57 2.58 -8.53 -6.66
CA ILE A 57 2.92 -8.20 -5.28
C ILE A 57 3.77 -6.94 -5.29
N LYS A 58 3.32 -5.92 -4.54
CA LYS A 58 4.08 -4.68 -4.32
C LYS A 58 4.43 -4.54 -2.85
N ARG A 59 5.66 -4.15 -2.57
CA ARG A 59 6.13 -3.88 -1.22
C ARG A 59 6.26 -2.38 -1.02
N LEU A 60 5.51 -1.84 -0.07
CA LEU A 60 5.43 -0.40 0.19
C LEU A 60 6.02 -0.08 1.55
N ARG A 61 6.82 0.96 1.62
CA ARG A 61 7.30 1.52 2.88
C ARG A 61 6.20 2.39 3.49
N HIS A 62 5.87 2.11 4.75
CA HIS A 62 4.90 2.89 5.54
C HIS A 62 5.63 3.61 6.67
N LEU A 63 4.91 4.47 7.39
CA LEU A 63 5.42 5.09 8.61
C LEU A 63 5.83 4.01 9.60
N ASN A 64 6.89 4.27 10.37
CA ASN A 64 7.34 3.35 11.41
C ASN A 64 6.22 3.06 12.40
N PHE A 65 6.15 1.82 12.83
CA PHE A 65 5.28 1.41 13.92
C PHE A 65 6.17 1.30 15.18
N PHE A 66 6.17 2.35 15.99
CA PHE A 66 7.11 2.51 17.11
C PHE A 66 8.54 2.41 16.57
N GLN A 67 9.36 1.51 17.09
CA GLN A 67 10.74 1.31 16.63
C GLN A 67 10.86 0.44 15.38
N PHE A 68 9.76 -0.16 14.92
CA PHE A 68 9.80 -1.05 13.76
C PHE A 68 9.68 -0.28 12.47
N ASP A 69 10.58 -0.55 11.51
CA ASP A 69 10.35 -0.20 10.12
C ASP A 69 9.13 -0.99 9.64
N CYS A 70 8.20 -0.33 8.98
CA CYS A 70 6.92 -0.93 8.60
C CYS A 70 6.81 -1.02 7.08
N TYR A 71 6.44 -2.21 6.60
CA TYR A 71 6.21 -2.46 5.18
C TYR A 71 4.84 -3.08 4.97
N LEU A 72 4.18 -2.68 3.89
CA LEU A 72 2.98 -3.36 3.40
C LEU A 72 3.37 -4.19 2.18
N GLU A 73 3.03 -5.46 2.20
CA GLU A 73 3.11 -6.31 1.02
C GLU A 73 1.70 -6.48 0.48
N VAL A 74 1.44 -5.85 -0.65
CA VAL A 74 0.10 -5.73 -1.21
C VAL A 74 -0.02 -6.55 -2.47
N ARG A 75 -1.04 -7.39 -2.51
CA ARG A 75 -1.41 -8.12 -3.71
C ARG A 75 -2.31 -7.21 -4.55
N VAL A 76 -1.72 -6.57 -5.55
CA VAL A 76 -2.39 -5.56 -6.37
C VAL A 76 -3.00 -6.19 -7.61
N PRO A 77 -4.31 -5.99 -7.88
CA PRO A 77 -4.94 -6.60 -9.03
C PRO A 77 -4.62 -5.88 -10.32
N ARG A 78 -4.47 -6.66 -11.41
CA ARG A 78 -4.57 -6.16 -12.77
C ARG A 78 -5.90 -6.60 -13.33
N VAL A 79 -6.67 -5.66 -13.84
CA VAL A 79 -8.00 -5.94 -14.39
C VAL A 79 -7.96 -5.99 -15.92
N ARG A 80 -8.87 -6.79 -16.49
CA ARG A 80 -9.07 -6.87 -17.93
C ARG A 80 -10.20 -5.91 -18.32
N LEU A 81 -9.88 -4.92 -19.15
CA LEU A 81 -10.86 -3.98 -19.67
C LEU A 81 -11.60 -4.58 -20.87
N ARG A 82 -12.68 -3.93 -21.30
CA ARG A 82 -13.53 -4.43 -22.41
C ARG A 82 -12.77 -4.50 -23.73
N ASP A 83 -11.78 -3.64 -23.95
CA ASP A 83 -10.95 -3.67 -25.14
C ASP A 83 -9.87 -4.74 -25.12
N GLY A 84 -9.83 -5.57 -24.06
CA GLY A 84 -8.86 -6.63 -23.87
C GLY A 84 -7.56 -6.20 -23.22
N SER A 85 -7.35 -4.92 -22.98
CA SER A 85 -6.15 -4.44 -22.31
C SER A 85 -6.19 -4.80 -20.81
N VAL A 86 -5.01 -4.94 -20.21
CA VAL A 86 -4.84 -5.28 -18.80
C VAL A 86 -4.19 -4.08 -18.10
N ARG A 87 -4.80 -3.64 -16.99
CA ARG A 87 -4.36 -2.46 -16.26
C ARG A 87 -4.28 -2.73 -14.77
N LEU A 88 -3.25 -2.20 -14.14
CA LEU A 88 -3.05 -2.25 -12.69
C LEU A 88 -4.04 -1.32 -12.00
N VAL A 89 -4.70 -1.83 -10.94
CA VAL A 89 -5.61 -1.02 -10.12
C VAL A 89 -4.97 -0.83 -8.76
N GLU A 90 -4.52 0.38 -8.48
CA GLU A 90 -3.87 0.69 -7.21
C GLU A 90 -4.92 1.22 -6.23
N PRO A 91 -4.91 0.74 -4.97
CA PRO A 91 -5.78 1.32 -3.95
C PRO A 91 -5.38 2.76 -3.64
N ASP A 92 -6.33 3.54 -3.14
CA ASP A 92 -6.14 4.97 -2.90
C ASP A 92 -5.15 5.30 -1.78
N TRP A 93 -4.86 4.34 -0.91
CA TRP A 93 -3.86 4.52 0.16
C TRP A 93 -2.42 4.27 -0.29
N MET A 94 -2.21 3.87 -1.55
CA MET A 94 -0.86 3.82 -2.14
C MET A 94 -0.43 5.22 -2.54
N GLY A 95 0.86 5.53 -2.31
CA GLY A 95 1.43 6.81 -2.70
C GLY A 95 1.63 6.92 -4.22
N LYS A 96 1.80 8.15 -4.69
CA LYS A 96 2.13 8.43 -6.09
C LYS A 96 3.59 8.17 -6.39
N LEU A 97 4.46 8.28 -5.37
CA LEU A 97 5.85 7.87 -5.46
C LEU A 97 5.95 6.37 -5.29
N ASP A 98 6.69 5.72 -6.17
CA ASP A 98 6.81 4.26 -6.14
C ASP A 98 7.46 3.79 -4.84
N GLY A 99 6.88 2.75 -4.24
CA GLY A 99 7.39 2.14 -3.03
C GLY A 99 6.95 2.79 -1.72
N PHE A 100 6.10 3.83 -1.74
CA PHE A 100 5.60 4.49 -0.53
C PHE A 100 4.10 4.32 -0.39
N THR A 101 3.63 4.25 0.87
CA THR A 101 2.21 4.50 1.14
C THR A 101 1.94 6.00 1.04
N LEU A 102 0.67 6.37 0.87
CA LEU A 102 0.29 7.77 0.76
C LEU A 102 0.67 8.58 2.00
N LEU A 103 0.51 8.01 3.20
CA LEU A 103 0.87 8.69 4.45
C LEU A 103 2.37 8.94 4.57
N LEU A 104 3.20 7.95 4.23
CA LEU A 104 4.65 8.15 4.27
C LEU A 104 5.08 9.18 3.24
N GLU A 105 4.51 9.12 2.04
CA GLU A 105 4.77 10.11 0.99
C GLU A 105 4.46 11.53 1.48
N ALA A 106 3.31 11.72 2.12
CA ALA A 106 2.91 13.03 2.64
C ALA A 106 3.89 13.55 3.69
N LEU A 107 4.36 12.68 4.60
CA LEU A 107 5.35 13.04 5.61
C LEU A 107 6.67 13.45 4.95
N VAL A 108 7.18 12.63 4.04
CA VAL A 108 8.45 12.89 3.35
C VAL A 108 8.39 14.22 2.61
N LEU A 109 7.33 14.47 1.85
CA LEU A 109 7.18 15.71 1.09
C LEU A 109 7.06 16.94 1.99
N THR A 110 6.38 16.79 3.12
CA THR A 110 6.27 17.89 4.11
C THR A 110 7.62 18.22 4.71
N LEU A 111 8.40 17.22 5.10
CA LEU A 111 9.72 17.43 5.67
C LEU A 111 10.70 18.01 4.65
N CYS A 112 10.59 17.64 3.38
CA CYS A 112 11.45 18.15 2.31
C CYS A 112 11.29 19.65 2.04
N ARG A 113 10.24 20.28 2.56
CA ARG A 113 10.09 21.73 2.49
C ARG A 113 11.08 22.43 3.43
N GLU A 114 11.50 21.77 4.50
CA GLU A 114 12.32 22.35 5.56
C GLU A 114 13.74 21.76 5.60
N MET A 115 13.97 20.64 4.95
CA MET A 115 15.22 19.87 5.05
C MET A 115 15.58 19.30 3.68
N THR A 116 16.85 18.91 3.53
CA THR A 116 17.29 18.19 2.33
C THR A 116 16.68 16.78 2.31
N PHE A 117 16.53 16.21 1.13
CA PHE A 117 16.02 14.83 1.01
C PHE A 117 16.94 13.84 1.74
N ALA A 118 18.26 14.04 1.68
CA ALA A 118 19.20 13.18 2.39
C ALA A 118 18.98 13.20 3.91
N ALA A 119 18.69 14.40 4.48
CA ALA A 119 18.40 14.52 5.91
C ALA A 119 17.07 13.84 6.27
N VAL A 120 16.05 14.01 5.43
CA VAL A 120 14.75 13.34 5.62
C VAL A 120 14.92 11.82 5.57
N ALA A 121 15.66 11.32 4.59
CA ALA A 121 15.90 9.88 4.45
C ALA A 121 16.56 9.28 5.69
N ARG A 122 17.51 10.00 6.30
CA ARG A 122 18.13 9.56 7.56
C ARG A 122 17.13 9.59 8.72
N LEU A 123 16.33 10.66 8.79
CA LEU A 123 15.37 10.84 9.88
C LEU A 123 14.29 9.75 9.90
N VAL A 124 13.75 9.39 8.74
CA VAL A 124 12.68 8.40 8.62
C VAL A 124 13.19 7.02 8.23
N ASN A 125 14.50 6.83 8.15
CA ASN A 125 15.15 5.54 7.89
C ASN A 125 14.70 4.89 6.57
N LEU A 126 14.84 5.62 5.47
CA LEU A 126 14.45 5.14 4.13
C LEU A 126 15.57 4.36 3.46
N ARG A 127 15.99 3.26 4.07
CA ARG A 127 17.04 2.42 3.52
C ARG A 127 16.59 1.75 2.21
N GLY A 128 17.45 1.80 1.20
CA GLY A 128 17.21 1.13 -0.07
C GLY A 128 16.21 1.81 -0.99
N ILE A 129 15.64 2.95 -0.59
CA ILE A 129 14.68 3.69 -1.40
C ILE A 129 15.33 4.92 -2.05
N VAL A 130 16.37 5.42 -1.43
CA VAL A 130 17.08 6.63 -1.88
C VAL A 130 18.18 6.27 -2.88
#